data_2ac2886508a093000a16447246bdef3a
#
_entry.id   2ac2886508a093000a16447246bdef3a
#
_cell.length_a   1.000
_cell.length_b   1.000
_cell.length_c   1.000
_cell.angle_alpha   90.00
_cell.angle_beta   90.00
_cell.angle_gamma   90.00
#
_symmetry.space_group_name_H-M   'P 1'
#
loop_
_entity.id
_entity.type
_entity.pdbx_description
1 polymer ?
#
loop_
_entity_poly.entity_id
_entity_poly.type
_entity_poly.pdbx_seq_one_letter_code
_entity_poly.pdbx_strand_id
1 'polypeptide(L)'
;MQKADKRNEIIRSFRKFARLGLDNELLSPIQIYKKIDFLCISKRSRLDMLSVYDTLRLLWLNDEKSTIEAIKSVYFDKKAHRLTKHDISTQVLSLAQENHCDERTIYRRLERARQIYEKIREREELLLDELDR
;
A
#
# COMPACT_ATOMS: atom_id res chain seq x y z
N MET A 1 4.55 -20.08 -2.36
CA MET A 1 5.29 -18.81 -2.12
C MET A 1 5.63 -18.68 -0.64
N GLN A 2 6.87 -18.34 -0.34
CA GLN A 2 7.30 -18.12 1.03
C GLN A 2 6.71 -16.81 1.58
N LYS A 3 6.52 -16.76 2.89
CA LYS A 3 5.93 -15.60 3.59
C LYS A 3 6.70 -14.30 3.33
N ALA A 4 8.03 -14.36 3.30
CA ALA A 4 8.89 -13.20 3.04
C ALA A 4 8.72 -12.67 1.61
N ASP A 5 8.58 -13.55 0.62
CA ASP A 5 8.39 -13.18 -0.78
C ASP A 5 7.05 -12.49 -0.99
N LYS A 6 6.00 -12.99 -0.34
CA LYS A 6 4.67 -12.41 -0.40
C LYS A 6 4.64 -11.01 0.22
N ARG A 7 5.29 -10.84 1.37
CA ARG A 7 5.43 -9.53 2.01
C ARG A 7 6.14 -8.52 1.09
N ASN A 8 7.23 -8.93 0.47
CA ASN A 8 7.99 -8.08 -0.45
C ASN A 8 7.16 -7.70 -1.69
N GLU A 9 6.36 -8.61 -2.19
CA GLU A 9 5.46 -8.36 -3.31
C GLU A 9 4.41 -7.31 -2.95
N ILE A 10 3.83 -7.40 -1.76
CA ILE A 10 2.86 -6.42 -1.26
C ILE A 10 3.51 -5.04 -1.12
N ILE A 11 4.71 -4.98 -0.54
CA ILE A 11 5.45 -3.72 -0.39
C ILE A 11 5.73 -3.09 -1.75
N ARG A 12 6.07 -3.88 -2.76
CA ARG A 12 6.28 -3.39 -4.13
C ARG A 12 5.01 -2.76 -4.71
N SER A 13 3.85 -3.33 -4.42
CA SER A 13 2.57 -2.75 -4.86
C SER A 13 2.34 -1.38 -4.24
N PHE A 14 2.60 -1.21 -2.95
CA PHE A 14 2.51 0.10 -2.29
C PHE A 14 3.50 1.10 -2.89
N ARG A 15 4.74 0.67 -3.14
CA ARG A 15 5.77 1.52 -3.75
C ARG A 15 5.39 1.95 -5.15
N LYS A 16 4.87 1.04 -5.96
CA LYS A 16 4.40 1.33 -7.32
C LYS A 16 3.27 2.36 -7.31
N PHE A 17 2.34 2.24 -6.37
CA PHE A 17 1.23 3.18 -6.20
C PHE A 17 1.75 4.63 -6.04
N ALA A 18 2.74 4.82 -5.19
CA ALA A 18 3.36 6.14 -4.99
C ALA A 18 4.15 6.59 -6.22
N ARG A 19 4.91 5.70 -6.86
CA ARG A 19 5.68 6.04 -8.07
C ARG A 19 4.79 6.50 -9.22
N LEU A 20 3.60 5.94 -9.33
CA LEU A 20 2.64 6.35 -10.36
C LEU A 20 1.90 7.65 -10.00
N GLY A 21 2.21 8.24 -8.85
CA GLY A 21 1.55 9.48 -8.40
C GLY A 21 0.12 9.29 -7.92
N LEU A 22 -0.28 8.05 -7.61
CA LEU A 22 -1.63 7.73 -7.16
C LEU A 22 -1.85 8.12 -5.70
N ASP A 23 -0.79 8.41 -4.96
CA ASP A 23 -0.82 8.89 -3.58
C ASP A 23 -1.13 10.39 -3.45
N ASN A 24 -1.41 11.07 -4.57
CA ASN A 24 -1.74 12.49 -4.57
C ASN A 24 -3.14 12.70 -3.98
N GLU A 25 -3.20 13.35 -2.82
CA GLU A 25 -4.43 13.61 -2.07
C GLU A 25 -5.40 14.56 -2.76
N LEU A 26 -4.92 15.30 -3.76
CA LEU A 26 -5.76 16.21 -4.54
C LEU A 26 -6.61 15.50 -5.59
N LEU A 27 -6.32 14.23 -5.88
CA LEU A 27 -7.06 13.45 -6.85
C LEU A 27 -8.36 12.90 -6.25
N SER A 28 -9.47 13.08 -6.98
CA SER A 28 -10.74 12.47 -6.60
C SER A 28 -10.73 10.96 -6.87
N PRO A 29 -11.65 10.17 -6.27
CA PRO A 29 -11.74 8.74 -6.57
C PRO A 29 -11.87 8.43 -8.07
N ILE A 30 -12.66 9.20 -8.79
CA ILE A 30 -12.84 9.02 -10.24
C ILE A 30 -11.52 9.25 -10.98
N GLN A 31 -10.77 10.28 -10.59
CA GLN A 31 -9.46 10.57 -11.19
C GLN A 31 -8.44 9.45 -10.89
N ILE A 32 -8.48 8.90 -9.69
CA ILE A 32 -7.63 7.76 -9.32
C ILE A 32 -7.95 6.54 -10.21
N TYR A 33 -9.22 6.18 -10.33
CA TYR A 33 -9.64 5.03 -11.15
C TYR A 33 -9.25 5.20 -12.62
N LYS A 34 -9.47 6.40 -13.19
CA LYS A 34 -9.07 6.70 -14.57
C LYS A 34 -7.56 6.61 -14.76
N LYS A 35 -6.80 7.11 -13.79
CA LYS A 35 -5.34 7.08 -13.84
C LYS A 35 -4.81 5.65 -13.75
N ILE A 36 -5.42 4.82 -12.92
CA ILE A 36 -5.06 3.39 -12.83
C ILE A 36 -5.32 2.70 -14.16
N ASP A 37 -6.48 2.91 -14.77
CA ASP A 37 -6.82 2.32 -16.07
C ASP A 37 -5.85 2.75 -17.16
N PHE A 38 -5.44 4.00 -17.16
CA PHE A 38 -4.52 4.55 -18.15
C PHE A 38 -3.09 4.03 -17.96
N LEU A 39 -2.60 3.97 -16.71
CA LEU A 39 -1.20 3.65 -16.41
C LEU A 39 -0.93 2.15 -16.29
N CYS A 40 -1.94 1.36 -15.96
CA CYS A 40 -1.79 -0.08 -15.72
C CYS A 40 -2.38 -0.87 -16.88
N ILE A 41 -1.52 -1.38 -17.74
CA ILE A 41 -1.93 -2.11 -18.94
C ILE A 41 -2.47 -3.49 -18.60
N SER A 42 -1.79 -4.21 -17.69
CA SER A 42 -2.20 -5.56 -17.33
C SER A 42 -3.32 -5.56 -16.28
N LYS A 43 -4.17 -6.57 -16.37
CA LYS A 43 -5.23 -6.84 -15.40
C LYS A 43 -4.67 -6.98 -13.98
N ARG A 44 -3.57 -7.72 -13.83
CA ARG A 44 -2.90 -7.92 -12.56
C ARG A 44 -2.42 -6.61 -11.94
N SER A 45 -1.80 -5.76 -12.75
CA SER A 45 -1.32 -4.45 -12.30
C SER A 45 -2.46 -3.54 -11.84
N ARG A 46 -3.59 -3.56 -12.58
CA ARG A 46 -4.78 -2.80 -12.16
C ARG A 46 -5.33 -3.29 -10.84
N LEU A 47 -5.43 -4.61 -10.64
CA LEU A 47 -5.89 -5.17 -9.38
C LEU A 47 -4.98 -4.81 -8.21
N ASP A 48 -3.67 -4.84 -8.42
CA ASP A 48 -2.71 -4.45 -7.39
C ASP A 48 -2.92 -3.00 -6.97
N MET A 49 -3.06 -2.09 -7.94
CA MET A 49 -3.23 -0.66 -7.64
C MET A 49 -4.58 -0.34 -7.02
N LEU A 50 -5.65 -0.96 -7.50
CA LEU A 50 -6.97 -0.83 -6.90
C LEU A 50 -6.99 -1.33 -5.46
N SER A 51 -6.28 -2.43 -5.19
CA SER A 51 -6.20 -3.00 -3.84
C SER A 51 -5.43 -2.10 -2.87
N VAL A 52 -4.37 -1.42 -3.33
CA VAL A 52 -3.69 -0.41 -2.51
C VAL A 52 -4.65 0.74 -2.18
N TYR A 53 -5.35 1.25 -3.19
CA TYR A 53 -6.29 2.35 -3.02
C TYR A 53 -7.42 1.99 -2.04
N ASP A 54 -8.01 0.80 -2.21
CA ASP A 54 -9.08 0.34 -1.33
C ASP A 54 -8.59 0.09 0.09
N THR A 55 -7.33 -0.33 0.27
CA THR A 55 -6.70 -0.45 1.59
C THR A 55 -6.65 0.91 2.28
N LEU A 56 -6.19 1.93 1.58
CA LEU A 56 -6.12 3.30 2.14
C LEU A 56 -7.52 3.82 2.49
N ARG A 57 -8.50 3.58 1.64
CA ARG A 57 -9.88 4.01 1.89
C ARG A 57 -10.48 3.31 3.10
N LEU A 58 -10.27 2.00 3.24
CA LEU A 58 -10.77 1.24 4.37
C LEU A 58 -10.15 1.73 5.69
N LEU A 59 -8.86 1.98 5.70
CA LEU A 59 -8.16 2.54 6.85
C LEU A 59 -8.71 3.92 7.22
N TRP A 60 -8.97 4.74 6.22
CA TRP A 60 -9.54 6.07 6.41
C TRP A 60 -10.95 5.98 7.03
N LEU A 61 -11.80 5.10 6.50
CA LEU A 61 -13.16 4.90 6.99
C LEU A 61 -13.20 4.37 8.43
N ASN A 62 -12.19 3.59 8.82
CA ASN A 62 -12.06 3.05 10.17
C ASN A 62 -11.30 3.98 11.11
N ASP A 63 -11.00 5.20 10.68
CA ASP A 63 -10.24 6.20 11.45
C ASP A 63 -8.86 5.70 11.91
N GLU A 64 -8.22 4.87 11.09
CA GLU A 64 -6.86 4.36 11.35
C GLU A 64 -5.79 5.27 10.72
N LYS A 65 -5.80 6.53 11.08
CA LYS A 65 -4.89 7.56 10.53
C LYS A 65 -3.42 7.25 10.79
N SER A 66 -3.11 6.66 11.93
CA SER A 66 -1.74 6.31 12.28
C SER A 66 -1.17 5.23 11.35
N THR A 67 -2.01 4.29 10.92
CA THR A 67 -1.62 3.26 9.96
C THR A 67 -1.39 3.88 8.58
N ILE A 68 -2.25 4.80 8.15
CA ILE A 68 -2.07 5.54 6.89
C ILE A 68 -0.76 6.33 6.92
N GLU A 69 -0.47 7.00 8.02
CA GLU A 69 0.78 7.75 8.20
C GLU A 69 2.01 6.84 8.09
N ALA A 70 1.94 5.64 8.67
CA ALA A 70 3.02 4.66 8.56
C ALA A 70 3.26 4.26 7.10
N ILE A 71 2.19 4.01 6.34
CA ILE A 71 2.28 3.70 4.91
C ILE A 71 2.96 4.84 4.16
N LYS A 72 2.51 6.07 4.37
CA LYS A 72 3.04 7.26 3.70
C LYS A 72 4.51 7.48 4.00
N SER A 73 4.89 7.36 5.27
CA SER A 73 6.26 7.64 5.71
C SER A 73 7.24 6.55 5.30
N VAL A 74 6.82 5.29 5.25
CA VAL A 74 7.70 4.16 5.02
C VAL A 74 7.61 3.65 3.59
N TYR A 75 6.40 3.35 3.09
CA TYR A 75 6.22 2.74 1.77
C TYR A 75 6.16 3.76 0.63
N PHE A 76 5.65 4.97 0.88
CA PHE A 76 5.51 6.01 -0.14
C PHE A 76 6.71 6.96 -0.19
N ASP A 77 7.82 6.63 0.47
CA ASP A 77 9.02 7.45 0.45
C ASP A 77 9.62 7.48 -0.96
N LYS A 78 9.54 8.64 -1.60
CA LYS A 78 9.99 8.85 -2.98
C LYS A 78 11.49 9.12 -3.10
N LYS A 79 12.19 9.29 -1.99
CA LYS A 79 13.63 9.57 -2.00
C LYS A 79 14.46 8.32 -2.27
N ALA A 80 13.92 7.15 -1.99
CA ALA A 80 14.61 5.89 -2.21
C ALA A 80 14.25 5.33 -3.59
N HIS A 81 15.25 5.06 -4.43
CA HIS A 81 15.05 4.36 -5.70
C HIS A 81 14.59 2.92 -5.47
N ARG A 82 15.01 2.35 -4.36
CA ARG A 82 14.77 0.97 -4.01
C ARG A 82 14.50 0.88 -2.51
N LEU A 83 13.36 0.29 -2.14
CA LEU A 83 13.04 0.15 -0.72
C LEU A 83 13.71 -1.09 -0.17
N THR A 84 14.92 -0.93 0.35
CA THR A 84 15.67 -2.02 0.98
C THR A 84 15.21 -2.21 2.43
N LYS A 85 15.58 -3.34 3.04
CA LYS A 85 15.31 -3.59 4.45
C LYS A 85 15.91 -2.50 5.36
N HIS A 86 17.08 -1.99 4.99
CA HIS A 86 17.74 -0.90 5.71
C HIS A 86 16.93 0.40 5.64
N ASP A 87 16.41 0.74 4.45
CA ASP A 87 15.59 1.93 4.26
C ASP A 87 14.32 1.86 5.09
N ILE A 88 13.67 0.69 5.11
CA ILE A 88 12.46 0.47 5.91
C ILE A 88 12.76 0.67 7.38
N SER A 89 13.82 0.04 7.91
CA SER A 89 14.16 0.15 9.33
C SER A 89 14.53 1.59 9.73
N THR A 90 15.21 2.32 8.86
CA THR A 90 15.55 3.73 9.09
C THR A 90 14.30 4.59 9.17
N GLN A 91 13.37 4.41 8.24
CA GLN A 91 12.11 5.16 8.22
C GLN A 91 11.21 4.81 9.41
N VAL A 92 11.18 3.53 9.80
CA VAL A 92 10.42 3.09 10.98
C VAL A 92 10.98 3.73 12.25
N LEU A 93 12.30 3.74 12.40
CA LEU A 93 12.94 4.38 13.56
C LEU A 93 12.62 5.87 13.62
N SER A 94 12.73 6.56 12.49
CA SER A 94 12.44 7.99 12.40
C SER A 94 10.99 8.30 12.78
N LEU A 95 10.03 7.54 12.24
CA LEU A 95 8.61 7.73 12.54
C LEU A 95 8.29 7.41 14.01
N ALA A 96 8.90 6.36 14.57
CA ALA A 96 8.72 6.00 15.96
C ALA A 96 9.18 7.13 16.88
N GLN A 97 10.29 7.77 16.57
CA GLN A 97 10.81 8.92 17.32
C GLN A 97 9.86 10.11 17.21
N GLU A 98 9.36 10.42 16.03
CA GLU A 98 8.41 11.51 15.82
C GLU A 98 7.10 11.29 16.59
N ASN A 99 6.62 10.06 16.64
CA ASN A 99 5.35 9.71 17.28
C ASN A 99 5.51 9.36 18.77
N HIS A 100 6.72 9.43 19.31
CA HIS A 100 7.02 9.05 20.69
C HIS A 100 6.51 7.65 21.03
N CYS A 101 6.73 6.70 20.13
CA CYS A 101 6.31 5.32 20.31
C CYS A 101 7.44 4.35 19.99
N ASP A 102 7.19 3.07 20.26
CA ASP A 102 8.12 1.98 19.99
C ASP A 102 8.12 1.63 18.50
N GLU A 103 9.26 1.24 17.95
CA GLU A 103 9.38 0.74 16.58
C GLU A 103 8.42 -0.42 16.32
N ARG A 104 8.21 -1.29 17.30
CA ARG A 104 7.26 -2.40 17.22
C ARG A 104 5.86 -1.93 16.87
N THR A 105 5.44 -0.78 17.38
CA THR A 105 4.14 -0.18 17.08
C THR A 105 4.03 0.18 15.61
N ILE A 106 5.09 0.76 15.03
CA ILE A 106 5.12 1.11 13.61
C ILE A 106 5.06 -0.15 12.74
N TYR A 107 5.84 -1.18 13.08
CA TYR A 107 5.82 -2.46 12.34
C TYR A 107 4.44 -3.13 12.39
N ARG A 108 3.74 -3.06 13.52
CA ARG A 108 2.36 -3.58 13.64
C ARG A 108 1.40 -2.84 12.71
N ARG A 109 1.54 -1.52 12.59
CA ARG A 109 0.72 -0.71 11.69
C ARG A 109 0.98 -1.10 10.23
N LEU A 110 2.23 -1.29 9.84
CA LEU A 110 2.58 -1.73 8.49
C LEU A 110 2.06 -3.15 8.21
N GLU A 111 2.16 -4.05 9.17
CA GLU A 111 1.61 -5.39 9.06
C GLU A 111 0.09 -5.36 8.91
N ARG A 112 -0.60 -4.51 9.66
CA ARG A 112 -2.04 -4.29 9.54
C ARG A 112 -2.41 -3.89 8.12
N ALA A 113 -1.68 -2.94 7.54
CA ALA A 113 -1.90 -2.50 6.18
C ALA A 113 -1.73 -3.65 5.17
N ARG A 114 -0.68 -4.45 5.32
CA ARG A 114 -0.43 -5.59 4.43
C ARG A 114 -1.52 -6.65 4.54
N GLN A 115 -2.01 -6.93 5.75
CA GLN A 115 -3.09 -7.89 5.98
C GLN A 115 -4.39 -7.46 5.31
N ILE A 116 -4.72 -6.17 5.40
CA ILE A 116 -5.90 -5.62 4.74
C ILE A 116 -5.75 -5.72 3.23
N TYR A 117 -4.60 -5.30 2.70
CA TYR A 117 -4.31 -5.39 1.27
C TYR A 117 -4.49 -6.82 0.74
N GLU A 118 -3.91 -7.78 1.44
CA GLU A 118 -3.95 -9.19 1.04
C GLU A 118 -5.39 -9.70 0.92
N LYS A 119 -6.22 -9.40 1.90
CA LYS A 119 -7.64 -9.79 1.90
C LYS A 119 -8.41 -9.13 0.76
N ILE A 120 -8.19 -7.84 0.56
CA ILE A 120 -8.84 -7.09 -0.53
C ILE A 120 -8.40 -7.65 -1.89
N ARG A 121 -7.10 -7.87 -2.06
CA ARG A 121 -6.54 -8.37 -3.32
C ARG A 121 -7.11 -9.75 -3.70
N GLU A 122 -7.20 -10.65 -2.74
CA GLU A 122 -7.77 -11.97 -2.94
C GLU A 122 -9.25 -11.89 -3.33
N ARG A 123 -10.00 -11.05 -2.64
CA ARG A 123 -11.43 -10.86 -2.92
C ARG A 123 -11.67 -10.27 -4.31
N GLU A 124 -10.90 -9.27 -4.70
CA GLU A 124 -10.97 -8.63 -6.02
C GLU A 124 -10.67 -9.64 -7.12
N GLU A 125 -9.66 -10.48 -6.91
CA GLU A 125 -9.28 -11.53 -7.87
C GLU A 125 -10.40 -12.55 -8.06
N LEU A 126 -11.03 -12.99 -6.98
CA LEU A 126 -12.15 -13.94 -7.03
C LEU A 126 -13.35 -13.35 -7.78
N LEU A 127 -13.70 -12.11 -7.50
CA LEU A 127 -14.81 -11.42 -8.17
C LEU A 127 -14.56 -11.29 -9.67
N LEU A 128 -13.33 -11.00 -10.04
CA LEU A 128 -12.96 -10.87 -11.44
C LEU A 128 -13.00 -12.20 -12.18
N ASP A 129 -12.57 -13.28 -11.55
CA ASP A 129 -12.63 -14.63 -12.10
C ASP A 129 -14.09 -15.07 -12.33
N GLU A 130 -15.00 -14.70 -11.43
CA GLU A 130 -16.43 -14.97 -11.59
C GLU A 130 -17.03 -14.24 -12.80
N LEU A 131 -16.60 -12.98 -13.03
CA LEU A 131 -17.09 -12.19 -14.15
C LEU A 131 -16.58 -12.70 -15.51
N ASP A 132 -15.43 -13.34 -15.52
CA ASP A 132 -14.80 -13.86 -16.74
C ASP A 132 -15.33 -15.26 -17.16
N ARG A 133 -16.20 -15.86 -16.35
CA ARG A 133 -16.83 -17.16 -16.66
C ARG A 133 -17.93 -17.06 -17.71
#